data_6812b815f790b5b62543432896f1bcc8
#
_entry.id   6812b815f790b5b62543432896f1bcc8
#
_cell.length_a   1.000
_cell.length_b   1.000
_cell.length_c   1.000
_cell.angle_alpha   90.00
_cell.angle_beta   90.00
_cell.angle_gamma   90.00
#
_symmetry.space_group_name_H-M   'P 1'
#
loop_
_entity.id
_entity.type
_entity.pdbx_description
1 polymer ?
#
loop_
_entity_poly.entity_id
_entity_poly.type
_entity_poly.pdbx_seq_one_letter_code
_entity_poly.pdbx_strand_id
1 'polypeptide(L)'
;MSTLLSTQSVGYDNAFGVLLSEISFTLKKGDRIGLIGDNGCGKSTLLQLLSGALPIHSGTVTLSQQCLMARIEQHLPPELHACTLLDAVLARLPASQHLSERWRCEALLAELGFEPASWTLTAGTLSGGQHTRLLLARALIRQPDLLLLDEPSNHLDLPTLLWLEQFLRSWNGSFVLVSHDRYLLDQVTNCTWILRDKTLQFFRLPCSAARQALAEQDAADEHRRRAEQKEIDR
;
A
#
# COMPACT_ATOMS: atom_id res chain seq x y z
N MET A 1 4.78 17.35 -12.58
CA MET A 1 4.40 16.53 -11.42
C MET A 1 5.66 15.97 -10.80
N SER A 2 5.82 16.11 -9.48
CA SER A 2 7.04 15.69 -8.78
C SER A 2 7.07 14.17 -8.55
N THR A 3 8.22 13.55 -8.78
CA THR A 3 8.47 12.14 -8.47
C THR A 3 8.60 11.98 -6.96
N LEU A 4 7.91 11.00 -6.39
CA LEU A 4 8.00 10.63 -4.97
C LEU A 4 8.94 9.46 -4.76
N LEU A 5 8.83 8.44 -5.57
CA LEU A 5 9.59 7.20 -5.48
C LEU A 5 9.90 6.68 -6.87
N SER A 6 11.11 6.18 -7.09
CA SER A 6 11.49 5.50 -8.32
C SER A 6 12.33 4.27 -8.05
N THR A 7 12.24 3.30 -8.93
CA THR A 7 13.06 2.10 -8.90
C THR A 7 13.70 1.87 -10.26
N GLN A 8 14.88 1.25 -10.25
CA GLN A 8 15.58 0.82 -11.47
C GLN A 8 16.04 -0.61 -11.30
N SER A 9 15.50 -1.49 -12.14
CA SER A 9 15.90 -2.90 -12.25
C SER A 9 15.97 -3.62 -10.90
N VAL A 10 15.00 -3.36 -10.02
CA VAL A 10 14.97 -3.96 -8.69
C VAL A 10 14.66 -5.45 -8.80
N GLY A 11 15.49 -6.27 -8.17
CA GLY A 11 15.32 -7.71 -8.07
C GLY A 11 15.41 -8.19 -6.64
N TYR A 12 14.73 -9.30 -6.37
CA TYR A 12 14.72 -9.97 -5.08
C TYR A 12 14.56 -11.48 -5.26
N ASP A 13 15.40 -12.23 -4.58
CA ASP A 13 15.36 -13.69 -4.53
C ASP A 13 14.94 -14.14 -3.13
N ASN A 14 14.08 -15.15 -3.07
CA ASN A 14 13.76 -15.83 -1.82
C ASN A 14 14.40 -17.22 -1.79
N ALA A 15 14.09 -18.01 -0.75
CA ALA A 15 14.62 -19.36 -0.60
C ALA A 15 14.29 -20.32 -1.76
N PHE A 16 13.30 -19.99 -2.58
CA PHE A 16 12.83 -20.78 -3.72
C PHE A 16 13.30 -20.25 -5.08
N GLY A 17 14.09 -19.19 -5.09
CA GLY A 17 14.63 -18.57 -6.29
C GLY A 17 14.17 -17.13 -6.50
N VAL A 18 14.23 -16.66 -7.74
CA VAL A 18 13.86 -15.29 -8.11
C VAL A 18 12.37 -15.05 -7.89
N LEU A 19 12.02 -14.08 -7.06
CA LEU A 19 10.65 -13.66 -6.81
C LEU A 19 10.27 -12.43 -7.62
N LEU A 20 11.16 -11.43 -7.69
CA LEU A 20 11.00 -10.20 -8.45
C LEU A 20 12.22 -9.97 -9.32
N SER A 21 11.99 -9.50 -10.55
CA SER A 21 13.04 -9.27 -11.54
C SER A 21 12.75 -8.01 -12.34
N GLU A 22 13.78 -7.18 -12.54
CA GLU A 22 13.72 -5.99 -13.40
C GLU A 22 12.53 -5.06 -13.08
N ILE A 23 12.25 -4.83 -11.80
CA ILE A 23 11.18 -3.92 -11.38
C ILE A 23 11.65 -2.48 -11.52
N SER A 24 11.10 -1.78 -12.51
CA SER A 24 11.41 -0.37 -12.77
C SER A 24 10.14 0.44 -12.91
N PHE A 25 10.00 1.50 -12.12
CA PHE A 25 8.86 2.40 -12.18
C PHE A 25 9.19 3.78 -11.60
N THR A 26 8.31 4.73 -11.89
CA THR A 26 8.31 6.05 -11.27
C THR A 26 6.93 6.34 -10.71
N LEU A 27 6.85 6.57 -9.41
CA LEU A 27 5.64 6.96 -8.69
C LEU A 27 5.65 8.47 -8.47
N LYS A 28 4.60 9.15 -8.90
CA LYS A 28 4.48 10.61 -8.88
C LYS A 28 3.42 11.05 -7.87
N LYS A 29 3.52 12.29 -7.45
CA LYS A 29 2.49 12.91 -6.61
C LYS A 29 1.13 12.85 -7.31
N GLY A 30 0.12 12.37 -6.57
CA GLY A 30 -1.24 12.15 -7.07
C GLY A 30 -1.50 10.74 -7.59
N ASP A 31 -0.49 9.89 -7.69
CA ASP A 31 -0.68 8.49 -8.07
C ASP A 31 -1.36 7.72 -6.94
N ARG A 32 -2.46 7.06 -7.28
CA ARG A 32 -3.27 6.20 -6.42
C ARG A 32 -3.30 4.83 -7.03
N ILE A 33 -2.42 3.96 -6.55
CA ILE A 33 -2.05 2.73 -7.24
C ILE A 33 -2.67 1.53 -6.54
N GLY A 34 -3.37 0.70 -7.31
CA GLY A 34 -3.75 -0.65 -6.91
C GLY A 34 -2.70 -1.64 -7.38
N LEU A 35 -2.09 -2.37 -6.46
CA LEU A 35 -1.15 -3.44 -6.77
C LEU A 35 -1.88 -4.78 -6.70
N ILE A 36 -1.99 -5.46 -7.84
CA ILE A 36 -2.68 -6.73 -7.97
C ILE A 36 -1.77 -7.82 -8.54
N GLY A 37 -2.14 -9.05 -8.33
CA GLY A 37 -1.43 -10.24 -8.77
C GLY A 37 -1.89 -11.47 -8.00
N ASP A 38 -1.44 -12.64 -8.41
CA ASP A 38 -1.77 -13.89 -7.73
C ASP A 38 -1.18 -13.95 -6.32
N ASN A 39 -1.76 -14.81 -5.49
CA ASN A 39 -1.22 -15.06 -4.15
C ASN A 39 0.20 -15.63 -4.25
N GLY A 40 1.11 -15.09 -3.43
CA GLY A 40 2.51 -15.51 -3.42
C GLY A 40 3.37 -14.97 -4.56
N CYS A 41 2.84 -14.06 -5.41
CA CYS A 41 3.63 -13.50 -6.51
C CYS A 41 4.63 -12.41 -6.07
N GLY A 42 4.59 -11.98 -4.80
CA GLY A 42 5.55 -11.02 -4.25
C GLY A 42 5.02 -9.61 -4.00
N LYS A 43 3.70 -9.40 -3.93
CA LYS A 43 3.09 -8.08 -3.67
C LYS A 43 3.56 -7.48 -2.33
N SER A 44 3.40 -8.24 -1.24
CA SER A 44 3.86 -7.81 0.09
C SER A 44 5.37 -7.62 0.14
N THR A 45 6.12 -8.48 -0.52
CA THR A 45 7.58 -8.36 -0.64
C THR A 45 7.97 -7.06 -1.35
N LEU A 46 7.28 -6.71 -2.43
CA LEU A 46 7.53 -5.45 -3.14
C LEU A 46 7.31 -4.25 -2.22
N LEU A 47 6.22 -4.21 -1.46
CA LEU A 47 5.98 -3.12 -0.49
C LEU A 47 7.06 -3.06 0.60
N GLN A 48 7.55 -4.20 1.07
CA GLN A 48 8.65 -4.26 2.04
C GLN A 48 9.97 -3.75 1.46
N LEU A 49 10.26 -4.06 0.20
CA LEU A 49 11.44 -3.53 -0.50
C LEU A 49 11.37 -2.02 -0.68
N LEU A 50 10.20 -1.50 -1.08
CA LEU A 50 9.98 -0.06 -1.26
C LEU A 50 10.12 0.72 0.05
N SER A 51 9.66 0.14 1.16
CA SER A 51 9.77 0.76 2.50
C SER A 51 11.13 0.60 3.16
N GLY A 52 12.04 -0.17 2.57
CA GLY A 52 13.34 -0.48 3.17
C GLY A 52 13.29 -1.52 4.28
N ALA A 53 12.14 -2.19 4.50
CA ALA A 53 12.01 -3.25 5.48
C ALA A 53 12.74 -4.54 5.07
N LEU A 54 12.95 -4.74 3.78
CA LEU A 54 13.80 -5.79 3.22
C LEU A 54 14.90 -5.17 2.35
N PRO A 55 16.12 -5.75 2.33
CA PRO A 55 17.18 -5.32 1.44
C PRO A 55 16.89 -5.77 0.00
N ILE A 56 17.15 -4.92 -0.98
CA ILE A 56 17.12 -5.29 -2.40
C ILE A 56 18.36 -6.14 -2.74
N HIS A 57 18.21 -7.11 -3.63
CA HIS A 57 19.33 -7.93 -4.10
C HIS A 57 20.02 -7.33 -5.32
N SER A 58 19.27 -6.60 -6.15
CA SER A 58 19.80 -5.88 -7.31
C SER A 58 18.97 -4.63 -7.59
N GLY A 59 19.53 -3.72 -8.38
CA GLY A 59 18.89 -2.49 -8.73
C GLY A 59 18.95 -1.41 -7.64
N THR A 60 18.13 -0.38 -7.78
CA THR A 60 18.07 0.75 -6.85
C THR A 60 16.65 1.18 -6.56
N VAL A 61 16.40 1.62 -5.33
CA VAL A 61 15.18 2.30 -4.91
C VAL A 61 15.54 3.71 -4.45
N THR A 62 14.95 4.72 -5.07
CA THR A 62 15.22 6.12 -4.76
C THR A 62 13.95 6.79 -4.27
N LEU A 63 13.96 7.22 -3.01
CA LEU A 63 12.91 8.05 -2.42
C LEU A 63 13.31 9.52 -2.52
N SER A 64 12.39 10.38 -2.99
CA SER A 64 12.63 11.83 -2.99
C SER A 64 12.92 12.34 -1.58
N GLN A 65 13.87 13.25 -1.45
CA GLN A 65 14.21 13.87 -0.15
C GLN A 65 13.02 14.62 0.47
N GLN A 66 12.08 15.08 -0.35
CA GLN A 66 10.88 15.79 0.09
C GLN A 66 9.68 14.84 0.33
N CYS A 67 9.84 13.55 0.11
CA CYS A 67 8.79 12.56 0.30
C CYS A 67 8.97 11.83 1.63
N LEU A 68 7.97 11.96 2.50
CA LEU A 68 7.85 11.10 3.66
C LEU A 68 6.92 9.93 3.31
N MET A 69 7.48 8.73 3.36
CA MET A 69 6.74 7.49 3.12
C MET A 69 6.40 6.82 4.45
N ALA A 70 5.18 6.36 4.59
CA ALA A 70 4.75 5.54 5.70
C ALA A 70 4.15 4.23 5.18
N ARG A 71 4.48 3.14 5.85
CA ARG A 71 3.85 1.84 5.66
C ARG A 71 2.91 1.57 6.83
N ILE A 72 1.69 1.15 6.53
CA ILE A 72 0.75 0.73 7.57
C ILE A 72 1.21 -0.62 8.11
N GLU A 73 1.35 -0.69 9.42
CA GLU A 73 1.67 -1.92 10.13
C GLU A 73 0.52 -2.91 10.00
N GLN A 74 0.82 -4.20 9.97
CA GLN A 74 -0.21 -5.25 9.97
C GLN A 74 -0.77 -5.49 11.37
N HIS A 75 0.06 -5.30 12.39
CA HIS A 75 -0.28 -5.48 13.79
C HIS A 75 0.33 -4.37 14.63
N LEU A 76 -0.37 -4.03 15.72
CA LEU A 76 0.19 -3.15 16.73
C LEU A 76 1.37 -3.86 17.42
N PRO A 77 2.52 -3.19 17.61
CA PRO A 77 3.64 -3.75 18.37
C PRO A 77 3.17 -4.25 19.74
N PRO A 78 3.57 -5.47 20.16
CA PRO A 78 3.09 -6.07 21.41
C PRO A 78 3.33 -5.20 22.66
N GLU A 79 4.41 -4.44 22.69
CA GLU A 79 4.75 -3.52 23.78
C GLU A 79 3.75 -2.37 23.93
N LEU A 80 2.95 -2.08 22.89
CA LEU A 80 1.94 -1.02 22.92
C LEU A 80 0.53 -1.54 23.25
N HIS A 81 0.32 -2.83 23.42
CA HIS A 81 -1.00 -3.40 23.72
C HIS A 81 -1.56 -2.91 25.04
N ALA A 82 -0.72 -2.63 26.03
CA ALA A 82 -1.12 -2.11 27.34
C ALA A 82 -1.23 -0.57 27.37
N CYS A 83 -0.83 0.12 26.32
CA CYS A 83 -0.91 1.57 26.22
C CYS A 83 -2.30 2.04 25.84
N THR A 84 -2.61 3.31 26.13
CA THR A 84 -3.82 3.96 25.61
C THR A 84 -3.71 4.17 24.09
N LEU A 85 -4.87 4.41 23.43
CA LEU A 85 -4.87 4.76 22.01
C LEU A 85 -4.02 5.98 21.74
N LEU A 86 -4.14 7.00 22.58
CA LEU A 86 -3.37 8.23 22.46
C LEU A 86 -1.87 7.98 22.58
N ASP A 87 -1.44 7.21 23.56
CA ASP A 87 -0.02 6.89 23.74
C ASP A 87 0.53 6.03 22.59
N ALA A 88 -0.28 5.14 22.03
CA ALA A 88 0.11 4.34 20.86
C ALA A 88 0.37 5.20 19.62
N VAL A 89 -0.37 6.28 19.43
CA VAL A 89 -0.12 7.25 18.34
C VAL A 89 1.10 8.12 18.67
N LEU A 90 1.20 8.63 19.89
CA LEU A 90 2.35 9.44 20.34
C LEU A 90 3.67 8.68 20.23
N ALA A 91 3.66 7.36 20.40
CA ALA A 91 4.85 6.52 20.28
C ALA A 91 5.51 6.58 18.90
N ARG A 92 4.82 7.06 17.87
CA ARG A 92 5.39 7.28 16.53
C ARG A 92 6.17 8.61 16.40
N LEU A 93 6.10 9.45 17.41
CA LEU A 93 6.81 10.72 17.49
C LEU A 93 7.94 10.65 18.52
N PRO A 94 9.00 11.46 18.35
CA PRO A 94 10.04 11.59 19.37
C PRO A 94 9.43 11.98 20.73
N ALA A 95 9.97 11.44 21.82
CA ALA A 95 9.49 11.71 23.17
C ALA A 95 9.46 13.21 23.49
N SER A 96 10.41 13.99 22.97
CA SER A 96 10.46 15.44 23.12
C SER A 96 9.26 16.19 22.52
N GLN A 97 8.54 15.55 21.59
CA GLN A 97 7.36 16.13 20.91
C GLN A 97 6.04 15.67 21.52
N HIS A 98 6.02 14.71 22.44
CA HIS A 98 4.77 14.14 22.95
C HIS A 98 3.84 15.19 23.59
N LEU A 99 4.39 16.13 24.30
CA LEU A 99 3.58 17.19 24.94
C LEU A 99 3.06 18.21 23.93
N SER A 100 3.93 18.68 23.04
CA SER A 100 3.61 19.71 22.04
C SER A 100 2.70 19.20 20.92
N GLU A 101 2.80 17.93 20.57
CA GLU A 101 2.05 17.31 19.46
C GLU A 101 0.82 16.51 19.90
N ARG A 102 0.57 16.46 21.21
CA ARG A 102 -0.56 15.70 21.77
C ARG A 102 -1.90 16.09 21.11
N TRP A 103 -2.14 17.37 20.94
CA TRP A 103 -3.36 17.89 20.31
C TRP A 103 -3.55 17.38 18.88
N ARG A 104 -2.47 17.19 18.11
CA ARG A 104 -2.53 16.62 16.77
C ARG A 104 -2.91 15.15 16.80
N CYS A 105 -2.40 14.38 17.76
CA CYS A 105 -2.78 12.99 17.95
C CYS A 105 -4.27 12.86 18.32
N GLU A 106 -4.76 13.73 19.20
CA GLU A 106 -6.17 13.79 19.59
C GLU A 106 -7.08 14.16 18.40
N ALA A 107 -6.70 15.18 17.64
CA ALA A 107 -7.43 15.60 16.44
C ALA A 107 -7.48 14.46 15.39
N LEU A 108 -6.37 13.79 15.17
CA LEU A 108 -6.28 12.67 14.22
C LEU A 108 -7.12 11.48 14.66
N LEU A 109 -7.10 11.11 15.94
CA LEU A 109 -7.97 10.06 16.47
C LEU A 109 -9.45 10.38 16.29
N ALA A 110 -9.84 11.65 16.50
CA ALA A 110 -11.21 12.10 16.26
C ALA A 110 -11.60 11.99 14.77
N GLU A 111 -10.72 12.40 13.87
CA GLU A 111 -10.90 12.30 12.42
C GLU A 111 -11.08 10.84 11.98
N LEU A 112 -10.38 9.92 12.62
CA LEU A 112 -10.44 8.48 12.34
C LEU A 112 -11.59 7.77 13.06
N GLY A 113 -12.50 8.53 13.70
CA GLY A 113 -13.73 8.00 14.27
C GLY A 113 -13.63 7.56 15.73
N PHE A 114 -12.55 7.89 16.44
CA PHE A 114 -12.43 7.63 17.88
C PHE A 114 -12.93 8.84 18.69
N GLU A 115 -14.00 8.64 19.45
CA GLU A 115 -14.50 9.65 20.37
C GLU A 115 -13.51 9.91 21.52
N PRO A 116 -13.49 11.10 22.12
CA PRO A 116 -12.57 11.43 23.22
C PRO A 116 -12.57 10.44 24.38
N ALA A 117 -13.71 9.88 24.70
CA ALA A 117 -13.83 8.85 25.76
C ALA A 117 -13.05 7.56 25.42
N SER A 118 -12.81 7.29 24.14
CA SER A 118 -12.07 6.11 23.68
C SER A 118 -10.55 6.28 23.75
N TRP A 119 -10.03 7.50 23.79
CA TRP A 119 -8.59 7.76 23.70
C TRP A 119 -7.78 7.17 24.83
N THR A 120 -8.41 6.97 26.00
CA THR A 120 -7.80 6.35 27.18
C THR A 120 -8.04 4.85 27.27
N LEU A 121 -8.74 4.24 26.30
CA LEU A 121 -8.91 2.80 26.23
C LEU A 121 -7.57 2.13 25.90
N THR A 122 -7.42 0.92 26.39
CA THR A 122 -6.23 0.10 26.10
C THR A 122 -6.23 -0.36 24.65
N ALA A 123 -5.15 -0.08 23.93
CA ALA A 123 -5.04 -0.36 22.50
C ALA A 123 -5.21 -1.84 22.14
N GLY A 124 -4.79 -2.75 23.01
CA GLY A 124 -4.93 -4.20 22.79
C GLY A 124 -6.36 -4.74 22.84
N THR A 125 -7.32 -3.95 23.30
CA THR A 125 -8.74 -4.37 23.43
C THR A 125 -9.61 -4.00 22.23
N LEU A 126 -9.04 -3.40 21.22
CA LEU A 126 -9.77 -2.92 20.04
C LEU A 126 -10.30 -4.08 19.19
N SER A 127 -11.45 -3.85 18.53
CA SER A 127 -11.96 -4.71 17.45
C SER A 127 -11.04 -4.62 16.20
N GLY A 128 -11.20 -5.55 15.25
CA GLY A 128 -10.40 -5.56 14.03
C GLY A 128 -10.47 -4.25 13.24
N GLY A 129 -11.66 -3.67 13.07
CA GLY A 129 -11.84 -2.40 12.36
C GLY A 129 -11.25 -1.21 13.12
N GLN A 130 -11.42 -1.16 14.44
CA GLN A 130 -10.81 -0.15 15.29
C GLN A 130 -9.28 -0.28 15.30
N HIS A 131 -8.77 -1.50 15.30
CA HIS A 131 -7.34 -1.77 15.20
C HIS A 131 -6.74 -1.19 13.92
N THR A 132 -7.38 -1.43 12.76
CA THR A 132 -6.97 -0.85 11.48
C THR A 132 -6.97 0.68 11.51
N ARG A 133 -7.97 1.30 12.11
CA ARG A 133 -8.02 2.76 12.26
C ARG A 133 -6.89 3.29 13.14
N LEU A 134 -6.54 2.59 14.21
CA LEU A 134 -5.40 2.96 15.05
C LEU A 134 -4.08 2.86 14.29
N LEU A 135 -3.87 1.80 13.51
CA LEU A 135 -2.67 1.65 12.69
C LEU A 135 -2.56 2.73 11.62
N LEU A 136 -3.69 3.17 11.04
CA LEU A 136 -3.75 4.34 10.16
C LEU A 136 -3.35 5.62 10.89
N ALA A 137 -3.87 5.86 12.10
CA ALA A 137 -3.48 7.02 12.91
C ALA A 137 -1.97 7.04 13.16
N ARG A 138 -1.38 5.91 13.51
CA ARG A 138 0.05 5.78 13.72
C ARG A 138 0.87 6.10 12.47
N ALA A 139 0.39 5.74 11.30
CA ALA A 139 1.05 6.07 10.04
C ALA A 139 0.88 7.57 9.69
N LEU A 140 -0.33 8.10 9.86
CA LEU A 140 -0.70 9.46 9.42
C LEU A 140 -0.15 10.57 10.32
N ILE A 141 0.14 10.30 11.60
CA ILE A 141 0.66 11.33 12.51
C ILE A 141 1.97 11.93 12.05
N ARG A 142 2.75 11.20 11.27
CA ARG A 142 3.97 11.67 10.66
C ARG A 142 3.77 12.51 9.39
N GLN A 143 2.52 12.71 8.96
CA GLN A 143 2.15 13.45 7.75
C GLN A 143 2.84 12.93 6.48
N PRO A 144 2.66 11.64 6.13
CA PRO A 144 3.30 11.06 4.95
C PRO A 144 2.73 11.65 3.65
N ASP A 145 3.58 11.69 2.63
CA ASP A 145 3.20 12.02 1.26
C ASP A 145 2.81 10.77 0.47
N LEU A 146 3.33 9.62 0.88
CA LEU A 146 3.09 8.31 0.28
C LEU A 146 2.77 7.28 1.35
N LEU A 147 1.63 6.59 1.19
CA LEU A 147 1.22 5.46 2.01
C LEU A 147 1.39 4.13 1.27
N LEU A 148 1.93 3.14 1.95
CA LEU A 148 1.94 1.75 1.51
C LEU A 148 0.98 0.95 2.39
N LEU A 149 -0.07 0.38 1.76
CA LEU A 149 -1.13 -0.37 2.44
C LEU A 149 -1.15 -1.80 1.92
N ASP A 150 -0.92 -2.76 2.81
CA ASP A 150 -0.93 -4.18 2.49
C ASP A 150 -2.16 -4.85 3.10
N GLU A 151 -3.16 -5.13 2.27
CA GLU A 151 -4.42 -5.80 2.64
C GLU A 151 -5.12 -5.16 3.86
N PRO A 152 -5.30 -3.82 3.91
CA PRO A 152 -5.93 -3.16 5.07
C PRO A 152 -7.40 -3.52 5.23
N SER A 153 -8.03 -4.05 4.17
CA SER A 153 -9.44 -4.45 4.15
C SER A 153 -9.71 -5.87 4.65
N ASN A 154 -8.67 -6.67 4.91
CA ASN A 154 -8.84 -8.04 5.39
C ASN A 154 -9.56 -8.09 6.74
N HIS A 155 -10.57 -8.95 6.81
CA HIS A 155 -11.37 -9.20 8.02
C HIS A 155 -12.14 -7.99 8.56
N LEU A 156 -12.35 -6.95 7.73
CA LEU A 156 -13.17 -5.81 8.10
C LEU A 156 -14.65 -6.08 7.83
N ASP A 157 -15.52 -5.56 8.72
CA ASP A 157 -16.94 -5.51 8.48
C ASP A 157 -17.30 -4.44 7.43
N LEU A 158 -18.52 -4.50 6.91
CA LEU A 158 -18.95 -3.58 5.86
C LEU A 158 -18.87 -2.09 6.25
N PRO A 159 -19.30 -1.67 7.46
CA PRO A 159 -19.16 -0.27 7.85
C PRO A 159 -17.71 0.24 7.84
N THR A 160 -16.77 -0.58 8.29
CA THR A 160 -15.35 -0.22 8.29
C THR A 160 -14.76 -0.21 6.88
N LEU A 161 -15.17 -1.11 5.99
CA LEU A 161 -14.80 -1.08 4.58
C LEU A 161 -15.26 0.20 3.89
N LEU A 162 -16.52 0.61 4.11
CA LEU A 162 -17.06 1.86 3.57
C LEU A 162 -16.33 3.08 4.13
N TRP A 163 -15.97 3.05 5.40
CA TRP A 163 -15.15 4.09 6.00
C TRP A 163 -13.76 4.18 5.35
N LEU A 164 -13.08 3.02 5.14
CA LEU A 164 -11.76 2.96 4.49
C LEU A 164 -11.82 3.49 3.06
N GLU A 165 -12.84 3.12 2.30
CA GLU A 165 -13.09 3.64 0.95
C GLU A 165 -13.20 5.16 0.97
N GLN A 166 -14.02 5.72 1.84
CA GLN A 166 -14.21 7.15 1.97
C GLN A 166 -12.92 7.87 2.39
N PHE A 167 -12.19 7.28 3.32
CA PHE A 167 -10.89 7.81 3.75
C PHE A 167 -9.91 7.89 2.57
N LEU A 168 -9.72 6.80 1.83
CA LEU A 168 -8.78 6.75 0.71
C LEU A 168 -9.20 7.68 -0.44
N ARG A 169 -10.49 7.86 -0.68
CA ARG A 169 -11.00 8.80 -1.69
C ARG A 169 -10.74 10.26 -1.33
N SER A 170 -10.81 10.60 -0.06
CA SER A 170 -10.65 11.98 0.42
C SER A 170 -9.21 12.34 0.80
N TRP A 171 -8.35 11.36 0.98
CA TRP A 171 -6.96 11.61 1.35
C TRP A 171 -6.16 12.21 0.18
N ASN A 172 -5.43 13.30 0.45
CA ASN A 172 -4.73 14.07 -0.58
C ASN A 172 -3.35 13.52 -0.98
N GLY A 173 -2.83 12.53 -0.26
CA GLY A 173 -1.55 11.91 -0.56
C GLY A 173 -1.62 10.87 -1.67
N SER A 174 -0.48 10.32 -2.02
CA SER A 174 -0.33 9.19 -2.93
C SER A 174 -0.27 7.88 -2.15
N PHE A 175 -0.73 6.79 -2.74
CA PHE A 175 -0.67 5.49 -2.09
C PHE A 175 -0.46 4.34 -3.06
N VAL A 176 0.07 3.25 -2.53
CA VAL A 176 0.06 1.92 -3.15
C VAL A 176 -0.76 1.00 -2.25
N LEU A 177 -1.83 0.47 -2.79
CA LEU A 177 -2.80 -0.38 -2.08
C LEU A 177 -2.78 -1.80 -2.65
N VAL A 178 -2.46 -2.77 -1.82
CA VAL A 178 -2.68 -4.19 -2.10
C VAL A 178 -4.01 -4.59 -1.49
N SER A 179 -4.93 -5.07 -2.30
CA SER A 179 -6.22 -5.57 -1.85
C SER A 179 -6.78 -6.63 -2.82
N HIS A 180 -7.53 -7.58 -2.28
CA HIS A 180 -8.36 -8.51 -3.06
C HIS A 180 -9.76 -7.96 -3.37
N ASP A 181 -10.15 -6.86 -2.74
CA ASP A 181 -11.42 -6.21 -2.97
C ASP A 181 -11.39 -5.36 -4.24
N ARG A 182 -11.90 -5.92 -5.34
CA ARG A 182 -11.92 -5.26 -6.65
C ARG A 182 -12.76 -4.00 -6.66
N TYR A 183 -13.86 -3.99 -5.93
CA TYR A 183 -14.72 -2.83 -5.84
C TYR A 183 -13.99 -1.67 -5.16
N LEU A 184 -13.34 -1.93 -4.03
CA LEU A 184 -12.53 -0.92 -3.34
C LEU A 184 -11.45 -0.35 -4.27
N LEU A 185 -10.69 -1.22 -4.95
CA LEU A 185 -9.65 -0.79 -5.88
C LEU A 185 -10.20 0.10 -7.00
N ASP A 186 -11.33 -0.26 -7.60
CA ASP A 186 -11.96 0.54 -8.67
C ASP A 186 -12.41 1.91 -8.17
N GLN A 187 -12.85 2.02 -6.93
CA GLN A 187 -13.34 3.27 -6.36
C GLN A 187 -12.24 4.24 -5.94
N VAL A 188 -11.08 3.74 -5.53
CA VAL A 188 -10.05 4.56 -4.88
C VAL A 188 -8.77 4.75 -5.69
N THR A 189 -8.56 3.97 -6.76
CA THR A 189 -7.32 4.00 -7.56
C THR A 189 -7.51 4.69 -8.89
N ASN A 190 -6.45 5.30 -9.40
CA ASN A 190 -6.35 5.85 -10.76
C ASN A 190 -5.30 5.15 -11.61
N CYS A 191 -4.48 4.31 -11.02
CA CYS A 191 -3.46 3.51 -11.68
C CYS A 191 -3.50 2.08 -11.12
N THR A 192 -3.07 1.13 -11.93
CA THR A 192 -2.96 -0.27 -11.51
C THR A 192 -1.60 -0.83 -11.91
N TRP A 193 -0.95 -1.47 -10.95
CA TRP A 193 0.23 -2.28 -11.16
C TRP A 193 -0.14 -3.76 -11.08
N ILE A 194 0.17 -4.49 -12.13
CA ILE A 194 -0.08 -5.94 -12.19
C ILE A 194 1.25 -6.66 -12.09
N LEU A 195 1.44 -7.38 -11.00
CA LEU A 195 2.63 -8.20 -10.76
C LEU A 195 2.37 -9.60 -11.30
N ARG A 196 3.08 -9.95 -12.38
CA ARG A 196 2.96 -11.22 -13.08
C ARG A 196 4.30 -11.65 -13.65
N ASP A 197 4.62 -12.93 -13.59
CA ASP A 197 5.87 -13.49 -14.12
C ASP A 197 7.12 -12.74 -13.60
N LYS A 198 7.12 -12.43 -12.30
CA LYS A 198 8.21 -11.74 -11.59
C LYS A 198 8.44 -10.29 -12.01
N THR A 199 7.62 -9.76 -12.90
CA THR A 199 7.70 -8.41 -13.46
C THR A 199 6.44 -7.60 -13.18
N LEU A 200 6.54 -6.30 -13.34
CA LEU A 200 5.46 -5.37 -13.07
C LEU A 200 4.98 -4.71 -14.36
N GLN A 201 3.68 -4.75 -14.60
CA GLN A 201 3.02 -4.07 -15.70
C GLN A 201 2.20 -2.89 -15.19
N PHE A 202 2.19 -1.80 -15.93
CA PHE A 202 1.59 -0.52 -15.53
C PHE A 202 0.41 -0.15 -16.40
N PHE A 203 -0.69 0.25 -15.76
CA PHE A 203 -1.86 0.79 -16.44
C PHE A 203 -2.32 2.06 -15.71
N ARG A 204 -2.52 3.14 -16.45
CA ARG A 204 -3.15 4.37 -15.91
C ARG A 204 -4.67 4.25 -15.93
N LEU A 205 -5.16 3.15 -15.40
CA LEU A 205 -6.56 2.74 -15.37
C LEU A 205 -6.86 2.14 -14.00
N PRO A 206 -8.11 2.25 -13.50
CA PRO A 206 -8.56 1.48 -12.36
C PRO A 206 -8.47 -0.03 -12.58
N CYS A 207 -8.56 -0.81 -11.51
CA CYS A 207 -8.26 -2.24 -11.50
C CYS A 207 -9.02 -3.05 -12.57
N SER A 208 -10.34 -2.89 -12.68
CA SER A 208 -11.16 -3.67 -13.64
C SER A 208 -10.81 -3.34 -15.08
N ALA A 209 -10.64 -2.05 -15.41
CA ALA A 209 -10.22 -1.61 -16.74
C ALA A 209 -8.79 -2.07 -17.07
N ALA A 210 -7.89 -2.05 -16.12
CA ALA A 210 -6.53 -2.54 -16.29
C ALA A 210 -6.48 -4.06 -16.55
N ARG A 211 -7.28 -4.84 -15.85
CA ARG A 211 -7.42 -6.29 -16.09
C ARG A 211 -7.96 -6.58 -17.49
N GLN A 212 -8.94 -5.82 -17.95
CA GLN A 212 -9.47 -5.95 -19.29
C GLN A 212 -8.41 -5.62 -20.35
N ALA A 213 -7.69 -4.51 -20.19
CA ALA A 213 -6.61 -4.11 -21.08
C ALA A 213 -5.50 -5.19 -21.17
N LEU A 214 -5.14 -5.79 -20.03
CA LEU A 214 -4.18 -6.88 -19.99
C LEU A 214 -4.69 -8.12 -20.74
N ALA A 215 -5.95 -8.51 -20.56
CA ALA A 215 -6.55 -9.65 -21.26
C ALA A 215 -6.59 -9.42 -22.77
N GLU A 216 -6.87 -8.22 -23.22
CA GLU A 216 -6.86 -7.85 -24.64
C GLU A 216 -5.42 -7.92 -25.23
N GLN A 217 -4.41 -7.48 -24.48
CA GLN A 217 -3.00 -7.62 -24.88
C GLN A 217 -2.59 -9.09 -24.99
N ASP A 218 -2.94 -9.91 -24.00
CA ASP A 218 -2.63 -11.34 -24.00
C ASP A 218 -3.26 -12.05 -25.19
N ALA A 219 -4.53 -11.75 -25.51
CA ALA A 219 -5.22 -12.31 -26.68
C ALA A 219 -4.58 -11.91 -28.00
N ALA A 220 -4.17 -10.65 -28.13
CA ALA A 220 -3.48 -10.16 -29.32
C ALA A 220 -2.10 -10.82 -29.50
N ASP A 221 -1.35 -10.99 -28.42
CA ASP A 221 -0.04 -11.65 -28.45
C ASP A 221 -0.15 -13.14 -28.78
N GLU A 222 -1.17 -13.80 -28.23
CA GLU A 222 -1.42 -15.22 -28.57
C GLU A 222 -1.79 -15.39 -30.05
N HIS A 223 -2.63 -14.49 -30.58
CA HIS A 223 -3.00 -14.52 -32.00
C HIS A 223 -1.77 -14.31 -32.91
N ARG A 224 -0.90 -13.38 -32.53
CA ARG A 224 0.35 -13.11 -33.27
C ARG A 224 1.28 -14.31 -33.26
N ARG A 225 1.50 -14.93 -32.10
CA ARG A 225 2.34 -16.15 -31.98
C ARG A 225 1.81 -17.31 -32.82
N ARG A 226 0.48 -17.50 -32.84
CA ARG A 226 -0.16 -18.54 -33.66
C ARG A 226 0.01 -18.26 -35.16
N ALA A 227 -0.01 -17.00 -35.58
CA ALA A 227 0.21 -16.61 -36.97
C ALA A 227 1.68 -16.87 -37.40
N GLU A 228 2.63 -16.45 -36.58
CA GLU A 228 4.07 -16.67 -36.79
C GLU A 228 4.39 -18.19 -36.84
N GLN A 229 3.81 -18.98 -35.95
CA GLN A 229 4.03 -20.43 -35.96
C GLN A 229 3.53 -21.09 -37.27
N LYS A 230 2.36 -20.66 -37.77
CA LYS A 230 1.83 -21.14 -39.05
C LYS A 230 2.68 -20.76 -40.27
N GLU A 231 3.41 -19.65 -40.15
CA GLU A 231 4.32 -19.20 -41.24
C GLU A 231 5.62 -19.97 -41.21
N ILE A 232 6.11 -20.37 -40.03
CA ILE A 232 7.30 -21.22 -39.87
C ILE A 232 7.03 -22.67 -40.31
N ASP A 233 5.82 -23.16 -40.09
CA ASP A 233 5.41 -24.54 -40.42
C ASP A 233 5.04 -24.73 -41.91
N ARG A 234 5.16 -23.69 -42.73
CA ARG A 234 4.95 -23.71 -44.19
C ARG A 234 6.28 -23.80 -44.96
#